data_4936706f474f89248e8db34a103275d5
#
_entry.id   4936706f474f89248e8db34a103275d5
#
_cell.length_a   1.000
_cell.length_b   1.000
_cell.length_c   1.000
_cell.angle_alpha   90.00
_cell.angle_beta   90.00
_cell.angle_gamma   90.00
#
_symmetry.space_group_name_H-M   'P 1'
#
loop_
_entity.id
_entity.type
_entity.pdbx_description
1 polymer ?
#
loop_
_entity_poly.entity_id
_entity_poly.type
_entity_poly.pdbx_seq_one_letter_code
_entity_poly.pdbx_strand_id
1 'polypeptide(L)'
;WEQKSNEFIVNENTVLFLAAFSVVALVLGLALQTKKSNAYEEGVRRDGTVKWFNPNKGFGFIAQDMGDDLFVHQSEIRQAGFRYLNLGDRVEFEVGSGKKGPVALKVIRTKPADPENIPNLYDDPEESPLNQVTETQLN
;
A
#
# COMPACT_ATOMS: atom_id res chain seq x y z
N TRP A 1 63.20 28.37 -27.51
CA TRP A 1 61.78 28.04 -27.44
C TRP A 1 61.57 26.92 -26.40
N GLU A 2 61.40 27.32 -25.12
CA GLU A 2 61.03 26.38 -24.06
C GLU A 2 59.55 26.04 -24.17
N GLN A 3 59.25 24.81 -24.54
CA GLN A 3 57.95 24.22 -24.29
C GLN A 3 57.85 23.93 -22.79
N LYS A 4 57.13 24.79 -22.13
CA LYS A 4 56.70 24.55 -20.76
C LYS A 4 55.62 23.48 -20.78
N SER A 5 56.01 22.23 -20.67
CA SER A 5 55.11 21.12 -20.43
C SER A 5 54.44 21.37 -19.06
N ASN A 6 53.18 21.72 -19.04
CA ASN A 6 52.33 21.69 -17.88
C ASN A 6 52.24 20.24 -17.41
N GLU A 7 53.20 19.76 -16.68
CA GLU A 7 53.05 18.57 -15.87
C GLU A 7 52.01 18.89 -14.80
N PHE A 8 50.82 18.38 -15.02
CA PHE A 8 49.81 18.36 -13.98
C PHE A 8 50.34 17.45 -12.89
N ILE A 9 50.97 18.05 -11.84
CA ILE A 9 51.49 17.32 -10.71
C ILE A 9 50.29 16.79 -9.94
N VAL A 10 49.94 15.57 -10.26
CA VAL A 10 48.95 14.81 -9.49
C VAL A 10 49.60 14.42 -8.19
N ASN A 11 49.40 15.23 -7.17
CA ASN A 11 49.90 14.94 -5.83
C ASN A 11 49.05 13.77 -5.24
N GLU A 12 49.71 12.87 -4.52
CA GLU A 12 49.06 11.72 -3.87
C GLU A 12 47.81 12.13 -3.09
N ASN A 13 47.83 13.30 -2.49
CA ASN A 13 46.69 13.86 -1.78
C ASN A 13 45.52 14.20 -2.69
N THR A 14 45.76 14.67 -3.92
CA THR A 14 44.67 14.94 -4.90
C THR A 14 43.99 13.67 -5.38
N VAL A 15 44.72 12.59 -5.54
CA VAL A 15 44.17 11.28 -5.90
C VAL A 15 43.32 10.75 -4.77
N LEU A 16 43.75 10.88 -3.51
CA LEU A 16 42.97 10.47 -2.35
C LEU A 16 41.66 11.29 -2.19
N PHE A 17 41.74 12.62 -2.43
CA PHE A 17 40.55 13.48 -2.38
C PHE A 17 39.54 13.12 -3.49
N LEU A 18 40.02 12.85 -4.71
CA LEU A 18 39.15 12.44 -5.82
C LEU A 18 38.51 11.05 -5.58
N ALA A 19 39.27 10.11 -5.01
CA ALA A 19 38.77 8.80 -4.63
C ALA A 19 37.71 8.90 -3.51
N ALA A 20 37.98 9.69 -2.47
CA ALA A 20 37.02 9.93 -1.39
C ALA A 20 35.75 10.61 -1.89
N PHE A 21 35.86 11.59 -2.78
CA PHE A 21 34.72 12.29 -3.36
C PHE A 21 33.88 11.36 -4.25
N SER A 22 34.52 10.45 -5.00
CA SER A 22 33.84 9.45 -5.81
C SER A 22 33.03 8.47 -4.94
N VAL A 23 33.60 8.02 -3.82
CA VAL A 23 32.89 7.11 -2.88
C VAL A 23 31.70 7.82 -2.23
N VAL A 24 31.87 9.06 -1.80
CA VAL A 24 30.77 9.86 -1.23
C VAL A 24 29.66 10.10 -2.25
N ALA A 25 30.01 10.43 -3.49
CA ALA A 25 29.03 10.61 -4.56
C ALA A 25 28.30 9.31 -4.89
N LEU A 26 28.97 8.16 -4.86
CA LEU A 26 28.35 6.85 -5.06
C LEU A 26 27.38 6.50 -3.93
N VAL A 27 27.77 6.73 -2.67
CA VAL A 27 26.92 6.47 -1.50
C VAL A 27 25.71 7.42 -1.49
N LEU A 28 25.88 8.68 -1.83
CA LEU A 28 24.77 9.64 -1.96
C LEU A 28 23.86 9.26 -3.12
N GLY A 29 24.40 8.82 -4.25
CA GLY A 29 23.63 8.36 -5.40
C GLY A 29 22.78 7.12 -5.07
N LEU A 30 23.31 6.17 -4.29
CA LEU A 30 22.57 5.00 -3.81
C LEU A 30 21.50 5.38 -2.77
N ALA A 31 21.77 6.33 -1.89
CA ALA A 31 20.81 6.80 -0.90
C ALA A 31 19.63 7.56 -1.53
N LEU A 32 19.83 8.20 -2.68
CA LEU A 32 18.79 8.92 -3.40
C LEU A 32 17.90 7.98 -4.25
N GLN A 33 18.34 6.75 -4.51
CA GLN A 33 17.56 5.78 -5.30
C GLN A 33 16.56 4.96 -4.50
N THR A 34 16.52 5.07 -3.17
CA THR A 34 15.59 4.31 -2.33
C THR A 34 14.22 4.95 -2.15
N LYS A 35 13.97 6.13 -2.69
CA LYS A 35 12.61 6.60 -2.90
C LYS A 35 12.07 5.99 -4.20
N LYS A 36 11.62 4.74 -4.13
CA LYS A 36 10.57 4.26 -5.01
C LYS A 36 9.37 5.17 -4.77
N SER A 37 9.32 6.28 -5.49
CA SER A 37 8.05 6.95 -5.70
C SER A 37 7.23 5.95 -6.49
N ASN A 38 6.33 5.24 -5.82
CA ASN A 38 5.20 4.64 -6.50
C ASN A 38 4.43 5.84 -7.08
N ALA A 39 4.84 6.29 -8.24
CA ALA A 39 4.06 7.20 -9.04
C ALA A 39 2.84 6.39 -9.45
N TYR A 40 1.79 6.50 -8.65
CA TYR A 40 0.49 5.97 -9.03
C TYR A 40 0.05 6.77 -10.25
N GLU A 41 -0.09 6.09 -11.37
CA GLU A 41 -0.61 6.70 -12.57
C GLU A 41 -2.05 7.14 -12.29
N GLU A 42 -2.27 8.44 -12.25
CA GLU A 42 -3.60 9.01 -12.03
C GLU A 42 -4.54 8.54 -13.14
N GLY A 43 -5.73 8.10 -12.74
CA GLY A 43 -6.77 7.65 -13.67
C GLY A 43 -6.70 6.18 -14.09
N VAL A 44 -5.67 5.43 -13.69
CA VAL A 44 -5.63 3.98 -13.90
C VAL A 44 -6.50 3.29 -12.84
N ARG A 45 -7.54 2.60 -13.31
CA ARG A 45 -8.42 1.83 -12.43
C ARG A 45 -7.80 0.49 -12.10
N ARG A 46 -7.99 0.07 -10.86
CA ARG A 46 -7.51 -1.19 -10.32
C ARG A 46 -8.62 -1.91 -9.60
N ASP A 47 -8.47 -3.21 -9.48
CA ASP A 47 -9.41 -4.09 -8.79
C ASP A 47 -8.86 -4.50 -7.42
N GLY A 48 -9.79 -4.79 -6.52
CA GLY A 48 -9.47 -5.28 -5.19
C GLY A 48 -10.68 -5.82 -4.46
N THR A 49 -10.44 -6.27 -3.24
CA THR A 49 -11.45 -6.82 -2.35
C THR A 49 -11.43 -6.08 -1.01
N VAL A 50 -12.58 -5.74 -0.48
CA VAL A 50 -12.69 -5.08 0.82
C VAL A 50 -12.26 -6.03 1.92
N LYS A 51 -11.22 -5.67 2.66
CA LYS A 51 -10.75 -6.42 3.84
C LYS A 51 -11.62 -6.16 5.05
N TRP A 52 -11.92 -4.91 5.31
CA TRP A 52 -12.90 -4.49 6.30
C TRP A 52 -13.28 -3.03 6.07
N PHE A 53 -14.44 -2.66 6.58
CA PHE A 53 -14.94 -1.29 6.56
C PHE A 53 -15.80 -1.03 7.79
N ASN A 54 -15.60 0.10 8.44
CA ASN A 54 -16.41 0.51 9.57
C ASN A 54 -17.35 1.65 9.15
N PRO A 55 -18.64 1.39 8.96
CA PRO A 55 -19.59 2.41 8.50
C PRO A 55 -19.81 3.54 9.51
N ASN A 56 -19.64 3.26 10.81
CA ASN A 56 -19.78 4.28 11.85
C ASN A 56 -18.62 5.28 11.86
N LYS A 57 -17.41 4.79 11.56
CA LYS A 57 -16.20 5.61 11.46
C LYS A 57 -15.98 6.14 10.05
N GLY A 58 -16.61 5.55 9.05
CA GLY A 58 -16.55 5.98 7.65
C GLY A 58 -15.25 5.65 6.93
N PHE A 59 -14.49 4.63 7.35
CA PHE A 59 -13.27 4.22 6.68
C PHE A 59 -13.01 2.71 6.77
N GLY A 60 -12.09 2.23 5.94
CA GLY A 60 -11.69 0.84 5.89
C GLY A 60 -10.45 0.61 5.07
N PHE A 61 -10.21 -0.64 4.71
CA PHE A 61 -9.09 -1.08 3.89
C PHE A 61 -9.54 -2.00 2.76
N ILE A 62 -8.90 -1.83 1.61
CA ILE A 62 -9.08 -2.63 0.40
C ILE A 62 -7.77 -3.35 0.12
N ALA A 63 -7.82 -4.68 -0.01
CA ALA A 63 -6.72 -5.46 -0.55
C ALA A 63 -6.72 -5.32 -2.08
N GLN A 64 -5.64 -4.78 -2.63
CA GLN A 64 -5.44 -4.74 -4.08
C GLN A 64 -5.16 -6.15 -4.59
N ASP A 65 -5.60 -6.47 -5.81
CA ASP A 65 -5.21 -7.71 -6.47
C ASP A 65 -3.71 -7.75 -6.76
N MET A 66 -3.11 -6.56 -6.96
CA MET A 66 -1.67 -6.38 -7.14
C MET A 66 -1.20 -5.16 -6.35
N GLY A 67 -0.52 -5.38 -5.23
CA GLY A 67 0.05 -4.34 -4.39
C GLY A 67 -0.40 -4.41 -2.93
N ASP A 68 -0.05 -3.37 -2.18
CA ASP A 68 -0.35 -3.27 -0.76
C ASP A 68 -1.80 -2.86 -0.50
N ASP A 69 -2.27 -3.09 0.72
CA ASP A 69 -3.60 -2.67 1.16
C ASP A 69 -3.74 -1.14 1.09
N LEU A 70 -4.90 -0.69 0.63
CA LEU A 70 -5.21 0.73 0.50
C LEU A 70 -6.22 1.17 1.54
N PHE A 71 -5.96 2.33 2.12
CA PHE A 71 -6.94 3.04 2.92
C PHE A 71 -8.07 3.57 2.02
N VAL A 72 -9.32 3.43 2.45
CA VAL A 72 -10.49 4.00 1.80
C VAL A 72 -11.33 4.78 2.81
N HIS A 73 -11.75 5.98 2.41
CA HIS A 73 -12.70 6.78 3.17
C HIS A 73 -14.06 6.79 2.48
N GLN A 74 -15.14 6.86 3.25
CA GLN A 74 -16.52 6.85 2.72
C GLN A 74 -16.80 7.91 1.65
N SER A 75 -16.12 9.06 1.73
CA SER A 75 -16.26 10.12 0.72
C SER A 75 -15.85 9.68 -0.68
N GLU A 76 -14.98 8.66 -0.77
CA GLU A 76 -14.48 8.14 -2.03
C GLU A 76 -15.36 7.03 -2.62
N ILE A 77 -16.34 6.54 -1.88
CA ILE A 77 -17.27 5.52 -2.37
C ILE A 77 -18.29 6.17 -3.30
N ARG A 78 -18.32 5.74 -4.55
CA ARG A 78 -19.23 6.22 -5.61
C ARG A 78 -20.45 5.29 -5.70
N GLN A 79 -21.40 5.49 -4.82
CA GLN A 79 -22.60 4.68 -4.71
C GLN A 79 -23.78 5.57 -4.36
N ALA A 80 -24.97 5.25 -4.91
CA ALA A 80 -26.21 5.91 -4.54
C ALA A 80 -26.62 5.53 -3.11
N GLY A 81 -27.12 6.48 -2.31
CA GLY A 81 -27.55 6.25 -0.95
C GLY A 81 -26.38 6.19 0.06
N PHE A 82 -26.47 5.29 1.03
CA PHE A 82 -25.45 5.11 2.06
C PHE A 82 -24.13 4.61 1.46
N ARG A 83 -23.07 5.32 1.79
CA ARG A 83 -21.72 5.03 1.31
C ARG A 83 -21.01 4.11 2.28
N TYR A 84 -21.14 2.81 2.08
CA TYR A 84 -20.45 1.79 2.86
C TYR A 84 -20.02 0.62 1.97
N LEU A 85 -19.09 -0.17 2.48
CA LEU A 85 -18.60 -1.39 1.84
C LEU A 85 -18.75 -2.54 2.84
N ASN A 86 -18.97 -3.73 2.33
CA ASN A 86 -18.96 -4.95 3.12
C ASN A 86 -17.64 -5.68 2.95
N LEU A 87 -17.24 -6.44 3.97
CA LEU A 87 -16.14 -7.38 3.87
C LEU A 87 -16.37 -8.31 2.68
N GLY A 88 -15.37 -8.47 1.83
CA GLY A 88 -15.43 -9.34 0.66
C GLY A 88 -16.06 -8.72 -0.59
N ASP A 89 -16.59 -7.49 -0.52
CA ASP A 89 -17.05 -6.79 -1.73
C ASP A 89 -15.90 -6.62 -2.73
N ARG A 90 -16.19 -6.92 -3.99
CA ARG A 90 -15.27 -6.58 -5.09
C ARG A 90 -15.47 -5.13 -5.50
N VAL A 91 -14.37 -4.43 -5.60
CA VAL A 91 -14.37 -2.99 -5.90
C VAL A 91 -13.35 -2.66 -6.97
N GLU A 92 -13.68 -1.63 -7.73
CA GLU A 92 -12.80 -0.98 -8.69
C GLU A 92 -12.53 0.43 -8.18
N PHE A 93 -11.28 0.89 -8.27
CA PHE A 93 -10.84 2.17 -7.70
C PHE A 93 -9.64 2.74 -8.46
N GLU A 94 -9.35 4.00 -8.22
CA GLU A 94 -8.09 4.64 -8.61
C GLU A 94 -7.19 4.75 -7.39
N VAL A 95 -5.87 4.66 -7.58
CA VAL A 95 -4.91 4.85 -6.49
C VAL A 95 -4.42 6.28 -6.49
N GLY A 96 -4.54 6.93 -5.36
CA GLY A 96 -4.03 8.28 -5.15
C GLY A 96 -3.06 8.39 -3.97
N SER A 97 -2.46 9.55 -3.83
CA SER A 97 -1.56 9.85 -2.70
C SER A 97 -2.32 10.51 -1.56
N GLY A 98 -2.34 9.88 -0.40
CA GLY A 98 -2.82 10.46 0.85
C GLY A 98 -1.68 10.96 1.74
N LYS A 99 -2.02 11.66 2.81
CA LYS A 99 -1.02 12.19 3.78
C LYS A 99 -0.19 11.10 4.47
N LYS A 100 -0.74 9.89 4.60
CA LYS A 100 -0.15 8.75 5.30
C LYS A 100 0.25 7.60 4.37
N GLY A 101 0.13 7.78 3.07
CA GLY A 101 0.42 6.74 2.09
C GLY A 101 -0.64 6.65 1.00
N PRO A 102 -0.62 5.59 0.19
CA PRO A 102 -1.56 5.40 -0.88
C PRO A 102 -2.99 5.21 -0.38
N VAL A 103 -3.95 5.76 -1.10
CA VAL A 103 -5.38 5.71 -0.78
C VAL A 103 -6.19 5.27 -2.00
N ALA A 104 -7.33 4.64 -1.76
CA ALA A 104 -8.29 4.33 -2.81
C ALA A 104 -9.21 5.53 -3.05
N LEU A 105 -9.33 5.95 -4.30
CA LEU A 105 -10.18 7.04 -4.77
C LEU A 105 -11.25 6.50 -5.72
N LYS A 106 -12.38 7.19 -5.81
CA LYS A 106 -13.46 6.88 -6.75
C LYS A 106 -13.86 5.40 -6.73
N VAL A 107 -14.02 4.85 -5.55
CA VAL A 107 -14.32 3.43 -5.32
C VAL A 107 -15.73 3.09 -5.78
N ILE A 108 -15.85 2.08 -6.63
CA ILE A 108 -17.12 1.56 -7.14
C ILE A 108 -17.19 0.08 -6.78
N ARG A 109 -18.28 -0.34 -6.12
CA ARG A 109 -18.54 -1.75 -5.89
C ARG A 109 -18.99 -2.41 -7.19
N THR A 110 -18.23 -3.37 -7.68
CA THR A 110 -18.50 -4.09 -8.92
C THR A 110 -19.29 -5.37 -8.67
N LYS A 111 -19.01 -6.05 -7.56
CA LYS A 111 -19.71 -7.26 -7.14
C LYS A 111 -19.87 -7.27 -5.62
N PRO A 112 -21.06 -7.53 -5.08
CA PRO A 112 -21.25 -7.73 -3.65
C PRO A 112 -20.48 -8.97 -3.20
N ALA A 113 -20.14 -9.01 -1.91
CA ALA A 113 -19.51 -10.17 -1.29
C ALA A 113 -20.34 -11.42 -1.51
N ASP A 114 -19.67 -12.50 -1.88
CA ASP A 114 -20.30 -13.81 -1.94
C ASP A 114 -20.33 -14.42 -0.53
N PRO A 115 -21.50 -14.68 0.04
CA PRO A 115 -21.58 -15.19 1.41
C PRO A 115 -20.88 -16.54 1.60
N GLU A 116 -20.66 -17.31 0.54
CA GLU A 116 -19.92 -18.57 0.61
C GLU A 116 -18.39 -18.37 0.62
N ASN A 117 -17.92 -17.20 0.20
CA ASN A 117 -16.50 -16.92 0.04
C ASN A 117 -15.98 -15.78 0.94
N ILE A 118 -16.73 -15.43 1.97
CA ILE A 118 -16.26 -14.55 3.03
C ILE A 118 -15.33 -15.40 3.92
N PRO A 119 -14.02 -15.08 4.00
CA PRO A 119 -13.17 -15.72 4.99
C PRO A 119 -13.83 -15.54 6.35
N ASN A 120 -14.06 -16.64 7.08
CA ASN A 120 -14.66 -16.59 8.39
C ASN A 120 -13.87 -15.61 9.28
N LEU A 121 -14.43 -14.42 9.50
CA LEU A 121 -13.84 -13.40 10.36
C LEU A 121 -13.90 -13.83 11.85
N TYR A 122 -14.41 -15.01 12.13
CA TYR A 122 -14.57 -15.62 13.46
C TYR A 122 -13.56 -16.74 13.74
N ASP A 123 -12.53 -16.88 12.94
CA ASP A 123 -11.33 -17.62 13.35
C ASP A 123 -10.46 -16.73 14.25
N ASP A 124 -11.07 -16.10 15.24
CA ASP A 124 -10.37 -15.59 16.40
C ASP A 124 -10.05 -16.81 17.28
N PRO A 125 -8.77 -17.19 17.47
CA PRO A 125 -8.41 -18.37 18.22
C PRO A 125 -8.75 -18.29 19.72
N GLU A 126 -9.36 -17.22 20.19
CA GLU A 126 -9.75 -17.02 21.59
C GLU A 126 -11.25 -17.19 21.90
N GLU A 127 -12.12 -17.34 20.92
CA GLU A 127 -13.51 -17.67 21.21
C GLU A 127 -13.76 -19.17 21.10
N SER A 128 -13.42 -19.87 22.16
CA SER A 128 -13.87 -21.23 22.45
C SER A 128 -15.39 -21.34 22.31
N PRO A 129 -15.91 -22.40 21.67
CA PRO A 129 -17.35 -22.59 21.51
C PRO A 129 -17.99 -23.02 22.84
N LEU A 130 -18.34 -22.05 23.66
CA LEU A 130 -19.21 -22.24 24.81
C LEU A 130 -20.67 -22.11 24.40
N ASN A 131 -21.12 -22.85 23.39
CA ASN A 131 -22.55 -23.04 23.16
C ASN A 131 -22.84 -24.31 22.36
N GLN A 132 -22.33 -25.41 22.86
CA GLN A 132 -23.03 -26.67 22.67
C GLN A 132 -23.83 -26.92 23.93
N VAL A 133 -24.96 -26.23 24.06
CA VAL A 133 -26.02 -26.73 24.93
C VAL A 133 -26.58 -27.94 24.23
N THR A 134 -26.11 -29.08 24.66
CA THR A 134 -26.72 -30.39 24.42
C THR A 134 -28.12 -30.36 24.96
N GLU A 135 -29.09 -30.19 24.05
CA GLU A 135 -30.44 -30.66 24.30
C GLU A 135 -30.42 -32.18 24.21
N THR A 136 -30.09 -32.79 25.31
CA THR A 136 -30.20 -34.23 25.42
C THR A 136 -31.32 -34.53 26.38
N GLN A 137 -32.43 -35.04 25.82
CA GLN A 137 -33.29 -36.05 26.37
C GLN A 137 -34.07 -35.69 27.62
N LEU A 138 -35.29 -35.26 27.44
CA LEU A 138 -36.38 -35.61 28.34
C LEU A 138 -37.20 -36.73 27.67
N ASN A 139 -36.97 -37.91 28.16
CA ASN A 139 -37.89 -39.03 28.01
C ASN A 139 -38.64 -39.21 29.33
#